data_551dc304945e4bed08e4aea6eb8be490
#
_entry.id   551dc304945e4bed08e4aea6eb8be490
#
_cell.length_a   1.000
_cell.length_b   1.000
_cell.length_c   1.000
_cell.angle_alpha   90.00
_cell.angle_beta   90.00
_cell.angle_gamma   90.00
#
_symmetry.space_group_name_H-M   'P 1'
#
loop_
_entity.id
_entity.type
_entity.pdbx_description
1 polymer ?
#
loop_
_entity_poly.entity_id
_entity_poly.type
_entity_poly.pdbx_seq_one_letter_code
_entity_poly.pdbx_strand_id
1 'polypeptide(L)'
;MRSKGVLGFAASAILATVVSGAQITKSLSPNAQDLFDWSIYVNDLRWDDSYKYIWYSDNGPWSTRFTAWYVAGLLYRNKGNDLSNAKAAIENILSCQMSDDYESAWYGTFKLSPDEPYPTPDSDLYPPSIYNTYDPNWREFIGTQLVQIVEEFSDMLGSSLVSRIEDSLEIAAVGSMRRNGSFPEGDNLTPAYSNPALMRAWYVSWIGERRQNETFINYANEQGNTILELFKSTGSNVLSEYNAPTYYGMDIWALAGAIKYGPKNATMTQNAKVILTDLWEDIANHYSPYLARLAGPYDRAYTRDVVTNSAVIDYFWWGLYGYGNGPQSNKLETDLLYDVTQGAALALVVDIVADHISHENATWLSSRKEWKGERMLTKRAPDALGADAEVRIVTSWISSPLMIGAEQVNETVNRGQQYVPAIVQWAGDKDHTPYPYMTFFSLYPTASSINAIAGPNILEISYLNTTQDGTDIFTFALAQLPPSWTLIKKKVVNGLEDVPCLDVNITADGLIKQPVVYGATVEDNRVYNVSYVVPSNFTGTPKISFKFKYSC
;
A
#
# COMPACT_ATOMS: atom_id res chain seq x y z
N MET A 1 12.45 20.75 36.21
CA MET A 1 13.75 21.02 35.56
C MET A 1 14.35 19.71 35.11
N ARG A 2 14.18 19.33 33.85
CA ARG A 2 14.94 18.26 33.20
C ARG A 2 15.34 18.79 31.82
N SER A 3 16.64 18.86 31.61
CA SER A 3 17.30 19.40 30.44
C SER A 3 17.02 18.54 29.19
N LYS A 4 16.57 19.17 28.12
CA LYS A 4 16.54 18.57 26.78
C LYS A 4 17.97 18.60 26.22
N GLY A 5 18.59 17.42 26.09
CA GLY A 5 19.82 17.25 25.33
C GLY A 5 19.47 17.13 23.85
N VAL A 6 19.90 18.11 23.08
CA VAL A 6 19.88 18.06 21.62
C VAL A 6 21.06 17.18 21.18
N LEU A 7 20.78 16.00 20.63
CA LEU A 7 21.78 15.16 19.97
C LEU A 7 21.93 15.66 18.53
N GLY A 8 22.95 16.45 18.29
CA GLY A 8 23.41 16.77 16.95
C GLY A 8 24.17 15.58 16.38
N PHE A 9 23.67 14.99 15.28
CA PHE A 9 24.39 13.97 14.53
C PHE A 9 25.34 14.62 13.53
N ALA A 10 26.64 14.46 13.78
CA ALA A 10 27.67 14.76 12.80
C ALA A 10 27.78 13.58 11.82
N ALA A 11 27.59 13.84 10.54
CA ALA A 11 27.85 12.88 9.48
C ALA A 11 29.36 12.70 9.33
N SER A 12 29.89 11.58 9.81
CA SER A 12 31.27 11.17 9.57
C SER A 12 31.35 10.37 8.28
N ALA A 13 32.03 10.92 7.28
CA ALA A 13 32.38 10.19 6.07
C ALA A 13 33.39 9.07 6.42
N ILE A 14 32.98 7.83 6.33
CA ILE A 14 33.87 6.67 6.46
C ILE A 14 34.31 6.28 5.05
N LEU A 15 35.61 6.48 4.74
CA LEU A 15 36.25 5.90 3.56
C LEU A 15 36.33 4.37 3.74
N ALA A 16 35.60 3.62 2.91
CA ALA A 16 35.67 2.17 2.86
C ALA A 16 36.75 1.70 1.88
N THR A 17 37.69 0.92 2.38
CA THR A 17 38.64 0.14 1.55
C THR A 17 37.91 -1.01 0.89
N VAL A 18 37.91 -1.01 -0.44
CA VAL A 18 37.29 -2.05 -1.29
C VAL A 18 38.13 -3.31 -1.25
N VAL A 19 37.56 -4.40 -0.76
CA VAL A 19 38.05 -5.77 -1.02
C VAL A 19 37.24 -6.31 -2.21
N SER A 20 37.94 -6.69 -3.26
CA SER A 20 37.43 -7.21 -4.53
C SER A 20 36.59 -8.48 -4.31
N GLY A 21 35.29 -8.35 -4.33
CA GLY A 21 34.30 -9.40 -4.56
C GLY A 21 33.50 -9.05 -5.81
N ALA A 22 32.89 -10.00 -6.48
CA ALA A 22 32.20 -9.87 -7.77
C ALA A 22 31.50 -8.52 -7.93
N GLN A 23 31.77 -7.83 -9.03
CA GLN A 23 31.29 -6.48 -9.31
C GLN A 23 29.76 -6.49 -9.44
N ILE A 24 29.07 -5.90 -8.47
CA ILE A 24 27.69 -5.41 -8.66
C ILE A 24 27.81 -4.30 -9.70
N THR A 25 27.24 -4.52 -10.88
CA THR A 25 27.57 -3.75 -12.08
C THR A 25 26.86 -2.41 -12.17
N LYS A 26 26.02 -2.02 -11.18
CA LYS A 26 25.35 -0.73 -11.19
C LYS A 26 25.22 -0.17 -9.76
N SER A 27 25.79 1.00 -9.52
CA SER A 27 25.59 1.72 -8.25
C SER A 27 24.18 2.29 -8.21
N LEU A 28 23.55 2.24 -7.03
CA LEU A 28 22.27 2.92 -6.78
C LEU A 28 22.39 4.43 -7.02
N SER A 29 21.28 5.07 -7.40
CA SER A 29 21.23 6.54 -7.38
C SER A 29 21.42 7.05 -5.95
N PRO A 30 21.85 8.30 -5.73
CA PRO A 30 22.07 8.82 -4.38
C PRO A 30 20.85 8.69 -3.47
N ASN A 31 19.64 8.92 -3.96
CA ASN A 31 18.41 8.79 -3.19
C ASN A 31 18.07 7.32 -2.89
N ALA A 32 18.25 6.44 -3.87
CA ALA A 32 18.05 5.00 -3.67
C ALA A 32 19.09 4.43 -2.67
N GLN A 33 20.33 4.95 -2.68
CA GLN A 33 21.35 4.59 -1.70
C GLN A 33 20.97 5.07 -0.28
N ASP A 34 20.44 6.29 -0.14
CA ASP A 34 19.98 6.80 1.17
C ASP A 34 18.81 5.96 1.73
N LEU A 35 17.86 5.57 0.88
CA LEU A 35 16.79 4.62 1.25
C LEU A 35 17.35 3.26 1.66
N PHE A 36 18.28 2.71 0.87
CA PHE A 36 18.95 1.45 1.15
C PHE A 36 19.66 1.49 2.51
N ASP A 37 20.50 2.52 2.74
CA ASP A 37 21.28 2.66 3.96
C ASP A 37 20.39 2.79 5.21
N TRP A 38 19.26 3.52 5.10
CA TRP A 38 18.28 3.63 6.17
C TRP A 38 17.59 2.29 6.45
N SER A 39 17.13 1.58 5.41
CA SER A 39 16.51 0.26 5.55
C SER A 39 17.45 -0.73 6.23
N ILE A 40 18.69 -0.79 5.78
CA ILE A 40 19.73 -1.65 6.38
C ILE A 40 19.98 -1.30 7.85
N TYR A 41 20.09 -0.01 8.16
CA TYR A 41 20.32 0.44 9.55
C TYR A 41 19.20 -0.04 10.49
N VAL A 42 17.94 0.13 10.09
CA VAL A 42 16.79 -0.29 10.93
C VAL A 42 16.69 -1.81 11.01
N ASN A 43 16.95 -2.51 9.91
CA ASN A 43 16.92 -3.97 9.91
C ASN A 43 18.04 -4.59 10.75
N ASP A 44 19.24 -4.01 10.74
CA ASP A 44 20.33 -4.46 11.60
C ASP A 44 19.95 -4.36 13.10
N LEU A 45 19.15 -3.38 13.51
CA LEU A 45 18.63 -3.26 14.88
C LEU A 45 17.60 -4.33 15.25
N ARG A 46 16.97 -4.95 14.24
CA ARG A 46 15.94 -5.99 14.40
C ARG A 46 16.45 -7.39 14.08
N TRP A 47 17.69 -7.51 13.64
CA TRP A 47 18.28 -8.78 13.26
C TRP A 47 18.61 -9.62 14.49
N ASP A 48 18.05 -10.83 14.54
CA ASP A 48 18.44 -11.85 15.52
C ASP A 48 19.53 -12.74 14.94
N ASP A 49 20.77 -12.49 15.35
CA ASP A 49 21.92 -13.24 14.86
C ASP A 49 21.94 -14.72 15.29
N SER A 50 21.22 -15.08 16.34
CA SER A 50 21.12 -16.48 16.82
C SER A 50 20.16 -17.29 15.96
N TYR A 51 19.04 -16.71 15.61
CA TYR A 51 17.98 -17.37 14.85
C TYR A 51 18.04 -17.08 13.34
N LYS A 52 18.76 -16.03 12.93
CA LYS A 52 18.88 -15.59 11.53
C LYS A 52 17.56 -15.15 10.94
N TYR A 53 16.79 -14.39 11.72
CA TYR A 53 15.50 -13.78 11.36
C TYR A 53 15.43 -12.31 11.75
N ILE A 54 14.53 -11.58 11.11
CA ILE A 54 14.10 -10.26 11.56
C ILE A 54 13.09 -10.43 12.68
N TRP A 55 13.35 -9.77 13.81
CA TRP A 55 12.42 -9.69 14.92
C TRP A 55 11.21 -8.82 14.58
N TYR A 56 10.01 -9.31 14.94
CA TYR A 56 8.76 -8.69 14.60
C TYR A 56 7.66 -9.11 15.58
N SER A 57 6.85 -8.16 16.08
CA SER A 57 6.01 -8.40 17.24
C SER A 57 4.58 -8.89 16.97
N ASP A 58 4.06 -8.77 15.73
CA ASP A 58 2.62 -8.98 15.54
C ASP A 58 2.18 -10.44 15.42
N ASN A 59 2.98 -11.28 14.76
CA ASN A 59 2.63 -12.68 14.50
C ASN A 59 3.63 -13.65 15.12
N GLY A 60 4.25 -13.28 16.23
CA GLY A 60 5.33 -14.01 16.82
C GLY A 60 6.63 -13.21 16.88
N PRO A 61 7.69 -13.74 17.51
CA PRO A 61 8.92 -12.96 17.71
C PRO A 61 9.69 -12.71 16.40
N TRP A 62 9.49 -13.49 15.35
CA TRP A 62 10.19 -13.36 14.06
C TRP A 62 9.23 -13.36 12.89
N SER A 63 9.61 -12.71 11.77
CA SER A 63 8.84 -12.71 10.53
C SER A 63 9.60 -13.36 9.38
N THR A 64 9.04 -14.44 8.84
CA THR A 64 9.59 -15.11 7.66
C THR A 64 9.59 -14.17 6.44
N ARG A 65 8.49 -13.42 6.24
CA ARG A 65 8.36 -12.46 5.14
C ARG A 65 9.41 -11.35 5.20
N PHE A 66 9.54 -10.66 6.32
CA PHE A 66 10.49 -9.56 6.43
C PHE A 66 11.93 -10.02 6.41
N THR A 67 12.20 -11.23 6.89
CA THR A 67 13.53 -11.83 6.75
C THR A 67 13.89 -12.03 5.27
N ALA A 68 12.95 -12.48 4.43
CA ALA A 68 13.19 -12.63 2.99
C ALA A 68 13.54 -11.28 2.33
N TRP A 69 12.85 -10.20 2.71
CA TRP A 69 13.13 -8.86 2.19
C TRP A 69 14.48 -8.31 2.63
N TYR A 70 14.89 -8.56 3.87
CA TYR A 70 16.18 -8.12 4.37
C TYR A 70 17.37 -8.85 3.74
N VAL A 71 17.18 -10.11 3.32
CA VAL A 71 18.25 -10.91 2.68
C VAL A 71 18.84 -10.21 1.46
N ALA A 72 18.03 -9.58 0.60
CA ALA A 72 18.52 -8.82 -0.55
C ALA A 72 19.47 -7.69 -0.12
N GLY A 73 19.15 -7.01 0.98
CA GLY A 73 20.01 -5.98 1.57
C GLY A 73 21.34 -6.52 2.09
N LEU A 74 21.35 -7.65 2.79
CA LEU A 74 22.57 -8.32 3.24
C LEU A 74 23.48 -8.70 2.06
N LEU A 75 22.90 -9.29 1.01
CA LEU A 75 23.66 -9.70 -0.17
C LEU A 75 24.24 -8.50 -0.93
N TYR A 76 23.48 -7.42 -1.08
CA TYR A 76 23.95 -6.21 -1.72
C TYR A 76 25.06 -5.52 -0.91
N ARG A 77 24.91 -5.39 0.41
CA ARG A 77 25.92 -4.79 1.29
C ARG A 77 27.19 -5.62 1.36
N ASN A 78 27.07 -6.92 1.45
CA ASN A 78 28.14 -7.94 1.45
C ASN A 78 29.36 -7.58 2.34
N LYS A 79 29.12 -7.23 3.60
CA LYS A 79 30.17 -6.89 4.58
C LYS A 79 30.19 -7.90 5.73
N GLY A 80 31.40 -8.24 6.20
CA GLY A 80 31.57 -9.11 7.37
C GLY A 80 30.88 -10.47 7.18
N ASN A 81 29.87 -10.74 8.00
CA ASN A 81 29.10 -11.97 7.98
C ASN A 81 27.86 -11.95 7.08
N ASP A 82 27.63 -10.88 6.34
CA ASP A 82 26.37 -10.68 5.57
C ASP A 82 26.05 -11.85 4.65
N LEU A 83 27.04 -12.33 3.88
CA LEU A 83 26.84 -13.46 2.97
C LEU A 83 26.47 -14.75 3.71
N SER A 84 27.15 -15.05 4.83
CA SER A 84 26.85 -16.23 5.63
C SER A 84 25.48 -16.11 6.31
N ASN A 85 25.12 -14.93 6.80
CA ASN A 85 23.83 -14.65 7.40
C ASN A 85 22.71 -14.74 6.37
N ALA A 86 22.90 -14.18 5.17
CA ALA A 86 21.95 -14.26 4.07
C ALA A 86 21.68 -15.71 3.66
N LYS A 87 22.73 -16.52 3.49
CA LYS A 87 22.57 -17.96 3.16
C LYS A 87 21.82 -18.71 4.26
N ALA A 88 22.15 -18.49 5.53
CA ALA A 88 21.46 -19.13 6.65
C ALA A 88 19.98 -18.68 6.73
N ALA A 89 19.71 -17.39 6.51
CA ALA A 89 18.34 -16.87 6.49
C ALA A 89 17.52 -17.49 5.32
N ILE A 90 18.10 -17.63 4.12
CA ILE A 90 17.44 -18.31 3.00
C ILE A 90 17.10 -19.76 3.38
N GLU A 91 18.05 -20.50 3.94
CA GLU A 91 17.80 -21.88 4.39
C GLU A 91 16.63 -21.95 5.39
N ASN A 92 16.61 -21.03 6.32
CA ASN A 92 15.54 -20.91 7.32
C ASN A 92 14.18 -20.59 6.69
N ILE A 93 14.14 -19.64 5.74
CA ILE A 93 12.92 -19.28 5.00
C ILE A 93 12.39 -20.50 4.24
N LEU A 94 13.25 -21.21 3.51
CA LEU A 94 12.87 -22.41 2.77
C LEU A 94 12.31 -23.51 3.69
N SER A 95 12.86 -23.65 4.91
CA SER A 95 12.36 -24.59 5.91
C SER A 95 11.00 -24.24 6.48
N CYS A 96 10.56 -22.99 6.36
CA CYS A 96 9.23 -22.51 6.77
C CYS A 96 8.16 -22.73 5.69
N GLN A 97 8.52 -23.23 4.50
CA GLN A 97 7.51 -23.48 3.47
C GLN A 97 6.62 -24.67 3.85
N MET A 98 5.32 -24.47 3.75
CA MET A 98 4.32 -25.50 4.05
C MET A 98 4.01 -26.31 2.79
N SER A 99 4.61 -27.50 2.68
CA SER A 99 4.55 -28.35 1.48
C SER A 99 4.16 -29.81 1.73
N ASP A 100 3.79 -30.15 2.97
CA ASP A 100 3.57 -31.55 3.38
C ASP A 100 2.23 -32.10 2.87
N ASP A 101 1.22 -31.23 2.70
CA ASP A 101 -0.11 -31.63 2.29
C ASP A 101 -0.57 -30.80 1.08
N TYR A 102 -0.53 -31.42 -0.10
CA TYR A 102 -0.97 -30.79 -1.35
C TYR A 102 -2.44 -30.33 -1.33
N GLU A 103 -3.32 -31.03 -0.62
CA GLU A 103 -4.74 -30.71 -0.59
C GLU A 103 -5.06 -29.52 0.31
N SER A 104 -4.14 -29.14 1.21
CA SER A 104 -4.33 -28.04 2.13
C SER A 104 -4.43 -26.69 1.42
N ALA A 105 -5.21 -25.77 2.00
CA ALA A 105 -5.33 -24.39 1.53
C ALA A 105 -4.00 -23.61 1.61
N TRP A 106 -3.14 -23.98 2.53
CA TRP A 106 -1.83 -23.35 2.78
C TRP A 106 -0.67 -24.00 2.00
N TYR A 107 -0.92 -25.00 1.16
CA TYR A 107 0.15 -25.63 0.37
C TYR A 107 0.97 -24.62 -0.41
N GLY A 108 2.28 -24.64 -0.24
CA GLY A 108 3.24 -23.78 -0.92
C GLY A 108 3.44 -22.40 -0.32
N THR A 109 2.62 -21.98 0.66
CA THR A 109 2.91 -20.74 1.41
C THR A 109 3.91 -20.97 2.53
N PHE A 110 4.25 -19.94 3.28
CA PHE A 110 5.26 -20.00 4.33
C PHE A 110 4.62 -19.71 5.68
N LYS A 111 5.14 -20.32 6.75
CA LYS A 111 4.75 -19.95 8.12
C LYS A 111 5.01 -18.47 8.35
N LEU A 112 4.13 -17.81 9.10
CA LEU A 112 4.29 -16.40 9.47
C LEU A 112 5.52 -16.18 10.35
N SER A 113 5.74 -17.10 11.29
CA SER A 113 6.94 -17.18 12.13
C SER A 113 7.46 -18.62 12.17
N PRO A 114 8.79 -18.84 12.30
CA PRO A 114 9.38 -20.18 12.28
C PRO A 114 8.91 -21.09 13.40
N ASP A 115 8.52 -20.55 14.53
CA ASP A 115 8.05 -21.26 15.73
C ASP A 115 6.54 -21.55 15.73
N GLU A 116 5.79 -21.05 14.74
CA GLU A 116 4.38 -21.39 14.61
C GLU A 116 4.18 -22.86 14.18
N PRO A 117 3.12 -23.52 14.71
CA PRO A 117 2.74 -24.84 14.21
C PRO A 117 2.17 -24.77 12.79
N TYR A 118 1.95 -25.91 12.16
CA TYR A 118 1.12 -26.00 10.96
C TYR A 118 -0.35 -25.79 11.32
N PRO A 119 -1.14 -25.08 10.49
CA PRO A 119 -2.60 -25.06 10.65
C PRO A 119 -3.12 -26.49 10.68
N THR A 120 -3.89 -26.84 11.70
CA THR A 120 -4.37 -28.21 11.90
C THR A 120 -5.89 -28.21 11.92
N PRO A 121 -6.56 -28.84 10.93
CA PRO A 121 -8.00 -29.04 10.97
C PRO A 121 -8.42 -29.67 12.29
N ASP A 122 -9.56 -29.27 12.82
CA ASP A 122 -10.12 -29.75 14.11
C ASP A 122 -9.30 -29.37 15.35
N SER A 123 -8.30 -28.51 15.24
CA SER A 123 -7.57 -27.97 16.39
C SER A 123 -8.31 -26.77 16.98
N ASP A 124 -8.52 -26.77 18.30
CA ASP A 124 -9.07 -25.61 19.01
C ASP A 124 -8.03 -24.46 19.15
N LEU A 125 -6.74 -24.78 19.02
CA LEU A 125 -5.66 -23.81 19.27
C LEU A 125 -5.14 -23.15 18.00
N TYR A 126 -5.06 -23.89 16.89
CA TYR A 126 -4.49 -23.39 15.63
C TYR A 126 -5.23 -23.96 14.41
N PRO A 127 -6.54 -23.67 14.28
CA PRO A 127 -7.32 -24.09 13.11
C PRO A 127 -6.91 -23.32 11.85
N PRO A 128 -7.11 -23.85 10.65
CA PRO A 128 -6.88 -23.10 9.42
C PRO A 128 -7.73 -21.82 9.37
N SER A 129 -7.07 -20.69 9.26
CA SER A 129 -7.72 -19.37 9.20
C SER A 129 -6.85 -18.41 8.38
N ILE A 130 -7.38 -17.95 7.25
CA ILE A 130 -6.69 -16.99 6.37
C ILE A 130 -6.35 -15.72 7.16
N TYR A 131 -5.12 -15.26 6.98
CA TYR A 131 -4.51 -14.09 7.63
C TYR A 131 -4.27 -14.21 9.14
N ASN A 132 -4.74 -15.28 9.78
CA ASN A 132 -4.50 -15.51 11.22
C ASN A 132 -3.49 -16.62 11.47
N THR A 133 -3.67 -17.81 10.86
CA THR A 133 -2.77 -18.95 11.03
C THR A 133 -1.97 -19.27 9.77
N TYR A 134 -2.31 -18.69 8.65
CA TYR A 134 -1.52 -18.65 7.42
C TYR A 134 -1.95 -17.47 6.55
N ASP A 135 -1.01 -16.92 5.80
CA ASP A 135 -1.29 -15.96 4.74
C ASP A 135 -0.98 -16.59 3.37
N PRO A 136 -2.00 -16.81 2.53
CA PRO A 136 -1.79 -17.41 1.23
C PRO A 136 -0.97 -16.53 0.28
N ASN A 137 -0.91 -15.21 0.50
CA ASN A 137 -0.18 -14.26 -0.33
C ASN A 137 1.33 -14.28 -0.06
N TRP A 138 1.78 -14.97 0.99
CA TRP A 138 3.23 -15.06 1.23
C TRP A 138 3.96 -15.90 0.19
N ARG A 139 3.25 -16.72 -0.59
CA ARG A 139 3.79 -17.33 -1.82
C ARG A 139 4.29 -16.25 -2.78
N GLU A 140 3.50 -15.20 -2.96
CA GLU A 140 3.78 -14.08 -3.84
C GLU A 140 4.83 -13.14 -3.25
N PHE A 141 4.66 -12.72 -2.00
CA PHE A 141 5.57 -11.79 -1.34
C PHE A 141 6.98 -12.34 -1.14
N ILE A 142 7.10 -13.58 -0.68
CA ILE A 142 8.40 -14.25 -0.51
C ILE A 142 8.92 -14.72 -1.86
N GLY A 143 8.05 -15.27 -2.71
CA GLY A 143 8.44 -15.79 -4.03
C GLY A 143 9.10 -14.72 -4.90
N THR A 144 8.52 -13.51 -4.98
CA THR A 144 9.13 -12.41 -5.75
C THR A 144 10.45 -11.94 -5.18
N GLN A 145 10.63 -11.98 -3.84
CA GLN A 145 11.92 -11.70 -3.22
C GLN A 145 12.98 -12.76 -3.55
N LEU A 146 12.59 -14.02 -3.53
CA LEU A 146 13.49 -15.11 -3.93
C LEU A 146 13.91 -14.99 -5.41
N VAL A 147 12.99 -14.54 -6.29
CA VAL A 147 13.35 -14.24 -7.70
C VAL A 147 14.41 -13.14 -7.75
N GLN A 148 14.20 -12.00 -7.08
CA GLN A 148 15.18 -10.92 -7.03
C GLN A 148 16.54 -11.39 -6.50
N ILE A 149 16.53 -12.19 -5.43
CA ILE A 149 17.74 -12.73 -4.80
C ILE A 149 18.52 -13.61 -5.79
N VAL A 150 17.84 -14.46 -6.56
CA VAL A 150 18.50 -15.31 -7.55
C VAL A 150 19.03 -14.47 -8.71
N GLU A 151 18.25 -13.55 -9.25
CA GLU A 151 18.64 -12.73 -10.41
C GLU A 151 19.82 -11.80 -10.11
N GLU A 152 19.87 -11.22 -8.93
CA GLU A 152 20.96 -10.28 -8.57
C GLU A 152 22.18 -10.96 -7.97
N PHE A 153 22.03 -12.14 -7.30
CA PHE A 153 23.07 -12.67 -6.41
C PHE A 153 23.37 -14.16 -6.58
N SER A 154 22.94 -14.80 -7.66
CA SER A 154 23.13 -16.26 -7.88
C SER A 154 24.59 -16.71 -7.75
N ASP A 155 25.55 -15.92 -8.25
CA ASP A 155 26.98 -16.22 -8.16
C ASP A 155 27.49 -16.29 -6.71
N MET A 156 26.93 -15.47 -5.83
CA MET A 156 27.28 -15.45 -4.40
C MET A 156 26.66 -16.60 -3.63
N LEU A 157 25.46 -17.04 -4.03
CA LEU A 157 24.70 -18.10 -3.36
C LEU A 157 25.30 -19.48 -3.66
N GLY A 158 25.68 -19.72 -4.89
CA GLY A 158 26.13 -21.02 -5.42
C GLY A 158 24.96 -21.88 -5.90
N SER A 159 25.25 -22.77 -6.86
CA SER A 159 24.24 -23.53 -7.60
C SER A 159 23.31 -24.39 -6.73
N SER A 160 23.83 -24.97 -5.64
CA SER A 160 23.01 -25.81 -4.75
C SER A 160 21.90 -25.03 -4.05
N LEU A 161 22.21 -23.83 -3.52
CA LEU A 161 21.21 -23.02 -2.85
C LEU A 161 20.21 -22.41 -3.85
N VAL A 162 20.71 -21.98 -5.02
CA VAL A 162 19.86 -21.52 -6.14
C VAL A 162 18.85 -22.60 -6.55
N SER A 163 19.30 -23.85 -6.74
CA SER A 163 18.39 -24.96 -7.08
C SER A 163 17.30 -25.17 -6.03
N ARG A 164 17.64 -25.08 -4.75
CA ARG A 164 16.65 -25.23 -3.67
C ARG A 164 15.65 -24.05 -3.60
N ILE A 165 16.10 -22.83 -3.90
CA ILE A 165 15.20 -21.68 -4.06
C ILE A 165 14.23 -21.94 -5.22
N GLU A 166 14.73 -22.42 -6.36
CA GLU A 166 13.88 -22.75 -7.51
C GLU A 166 12.88 -23.88 -7.20
N ASP A 167 13.28 -24.92 -6.46
CA ASP A 167 12.37 -25.99 -6.00
C ASP A 167 11.25 -25.42 -5.11
N SER A 168 11.59 -24.51 -4.20
CA SER A 168 10.60 -23.80 -3.36
C SER A 168 9.66 -22.93 -4.17
N LEU A 169 10.17 -22.20 -5.17
CA LEU A 169 9.35 -21.39 -6.07
C LEU A 169 8.39 -22.23 -6.92
N GLU A 170 8.80 -23.42 -7.33
CA GLU A 170 7.93 -24.36 -8.04
C GLU A 170 6.77 -24.82 -7.15
N ILE A 171 7.03 -25.17 -5.88
CA ILE A 171 6.01 -25.53 -4.89
C ILE A 171 5.06 -24.34 -4.65
N ALA A 172 5.59 -23.13 -4.47
CA ALA A 172 4.79 -21.93 -4.31
C ALA A 172 3.91 -21.65 -5.54
N ALA A 173 4.45 -21.80 -6.75
CA ALA A 173 3.71 -21.64 -8.00
C ALA A 173 2.53 -22.60 -8.10
N VAL A 174 2.73 -23.89 -7.79
CA VAL A 174 1.65 -24.88 -7.75
C VAL A 174 0.56 -24.45 -6.76
N GLY A 175 0.93 -23.99 -5.55
CA GLY A 175 -0.02 -23.50 -4.56
C GLY A 175 -0.79 -22.27 -5.03
N SER A 176 -0.13 -21.33 -5.69
CA SER A 176 -0.75 -20.11 -6.23
C SER A 176 -1.68 -20.35 -7.41
N MET A 177 -1.33 -21.27 -8.30
CA MET A 177 -2.16 -21.61 -9.47
C MET A 177 -3.50 -22.25 -9.10
N ARG A 178 -3.62 -22.84 -7.91
CA ARG A 178 -4.87 -23.40 -7.38
C ARG A 178 -5.86 -22.33 -6.92
N ARG A 179 -5.36 -21.12 -6.64
CA ARG A 179 -6.19 -20.01 -6.13
C ARG A 179 -6.97 -19.34 -7.25
N ASN A 180 -8.26 -19.12 -7.04
CA ASN A 180 -9.15 -18.53 -8.04
C ASN A 180 -10.23 -17.59 -7.44
N GLY A 181 -10.07 -17.16 -6.20
CA GLY A 181 -11.02 -16.32 -5.47
C GLY A 181 -12.19 -17.08 -4.83
N SER A 182 -12.25 -18.41 -5.02
CA SER A 182 -13.25 -19.28 -4.42
C SER A 182 -12.64 -20.55 -3.84
N PHE A 183 -11.50 -20.96 -4.35
CA PHE A 183 -10.76 -22.14 -3.90
C PHE A 183 -9.31 -21.76 -3.59
N PRO A 184 -8.76 -22.25 -2.47
CA PRO A 184 -9.45 -22.96 -1.37
C PRO A 184 -10.52 -22.09 -0.70
N GLU A 185 -11.40 -22.71 0.10
CA GLU A 185 -12.46 -21.98 0.80
C GLU A 185 -11.91 -20.74 1.54
N GLY A 186 -12.56 -19.60 1.35
CA GLY A 186 -12.12 -18.30 1.87
C GLY A 186 -11.05 -17.60 1.04
N ASP A 187 -10.57 -18.19 -0.08
CA ASP A 187 -9.61 -17.52 -0.97
C ASP A 187 -10.23 -16.28 -1.62
N ASN A 188 -9.40 -15.26 -1.84
CA ASN A 188 -9.80 -13.99 -2.43
C ASN A 188 -8.88 -13.54 -3.58
N LEU A 189 -7.99 -14.41 -4.07
CA LEU A 189 -7.07 -14.05 -5.15
C LEU A 189 -7.75 -14.10 -6.52
N THR A 190 -8.26 -12.97 -6.94
CA THR A 190 -8.75 -12.70 -8.29
C THR A 190 -7.82 -11.69 -8.98
N PRO A 191 -7.96 -11.44 -10.29
CA PRO A 191 -7.24 -10.34 -10.95
C PRO A 191 -7.53 -8.96 -10.38
N ALA A 192 -8.66 -8.79 -9.67
CA ALA A 192 -9.04 -7.55 -9.00
C ALA A 192 -8.25 -7.30 -7.69
N TYR A 193 -7.72 -8.34 -7.07
CA TYR A 193 -6.77 -8.20 -5.94
C TYR A 193 -5.38 -7.96 -6.49
N SER A 194 -5.03 -6.68 -6.70
CA SER A 194 -3.99 -6.24 -7.64
C SER A 194 -2.59 -6.76 -7.32
N ASN A 195 -2.06 -6.46 -6.14
CA ASN A 195 -0.64 -6.76 -5.88
C ASN A 195 -0.30 -8.26 -5.87
N PRO A 196 -1.06 -9.18 -5.24
CA PRO A 196 -0.74 -10.60 -5.33
C PRO A 196 -0.97 -11.17 -6.73
N ALA A 197 -1.96 -10.65 -7.49
CA ALA A 197 -2.20 -11.10 -8.86
C ALA A 197 -1.03 -10.73 -9.79
N LEU A 198 -0.52 -9.50 -9.69
CA LEU A 198 0.66 -9.03 -10.41
C LEU A 198 1.90 -9.85 -10.07
N MET A 199 2.16 -10.04 -8.77
CA MET A 199 3.30 -10.84 -8.30
C MET A 199 3.21 -12.29 -8.76
N ARG A 200 2.02 -12.91 -8.68
CA ARG A 200 1.77 -14.29 -9.15
C ARG A 200 2.11 -14.44 -10.63
N ALA A 201 1.58 -13.57 -11.48
CA ALA A 201 1.84 -13.62 -12.91
C ALA A 201 3.34 -13.47 -13.23
N TRP A 202 4.05 -12.65 -12.47
CA TRP A 202 5.49 -12.46 -12.64
C TRP A 202 6.29 -13.69 -12.22
N TYR A 203 6.22 -14.12 -10.93
CA TYR A 203 7.15 -15.18 -10.47
C TYR A 203 6.81 -16.55 -11.04
N VAL A 204 5.53 -16.84 -11.35
CA VAL A 204 5.14 -18.09 -12.02
C VAL A 204 5.69 -18.14 -13.45
N SER A 205 5.69 -17.01 -14.19
CA SER A 205 6.32 -16.95 -15.51
C SER A 205 7.83 -17.18 -15.40
N TRP A 206 8.47 -16.59 -14.38
CA TRP A 206 9.91 -16.71 -14.17
C TRP A 206 10.31 -18.16 -13.88
N ILE A 207 9.66 -18.83 -12.92
CA ILE A 207 10.00 -20.24 -12.61
C ILE A 207 9.60 -21.18 -13.75
N GLY A 208 8.54 -20.87 -14.49
CA GLY A 208 8.13 -21.61 -15.68
C GLY A 208 9.22 -21.64 -16.75
N GLU A 209 9.81 -20.51 -17.08
CA GLU A 209 10.95 -20.41 -18.02
C GLU A 209 12.19 -21.13 -17.49
N ARG A 210 12.55 -20.93 -16.22
CA ARG A 210 13.71 -21.56 -15.59
C ARG A 210 13.64 -23.11 -15.61
N ARG A 211 12.43 -23.65 -15.41
CA ARG A 211 12.16 -25.10 -15.40
C ARG A 211 11.68 -25.64 -16.75
N GLN A 212 11.53 -24.79 -17.76
CA GLN A 212 10.95 -25.15 -19.07
C GLN A 212 9.57 -25.81 -18.91
N ASN A 213 8.76 -25.30 -17.99
CA ASN A 213 7.43 -25.82 -17.67
C ASN A 213 6.35 -25.02 -18.40
N GLU A 214 5.90 -25.58 -19.54
CA GLU A 214 4.87 -24.96 -20.39
C GLU A 214 3.54 -24.72 -19.65
N THR A 215 3.19 -25.52 -18.65
CA THR A 215 1.99 -25.33 -17.85
C THR A 215 2.06 -24.02 -17.06
N PHE A 216 3.19 -23.74 -16.44
CA PHE A 216 3.41 -22.50 -15.68
C PHE A 216 3.48 -21.29 -16.62
N ILE A 217 4.20 -21.43 -17.75
CA ILE A 217 4.32 -20.35 -18.75
C ILE A 217 2.95 -19.95 -19.29
N ASN A 218 2.16 -20.93 -19.72
CA ASN A 218 0.84 -20.69 -20.28
C ASN A 218 -0.12 -20.08 -19.25
N TYR A 219 -0.13 -20.61 -18.03
CA TYR A 219 -0.91 -20.06 -16.93
C TYR A 219 -0.54 -18.58 -16.65
N ALA A 220 0.75 -18.30 -16.49
CA ALA A 220 1.21 -16.94 -16.19
C ALA A 220 0.90 -15.95 -17.33
N ASN A 221 0.99 -16.38 -18.58
CA ASN A 221 0.62 -15.57 -19.74
C ASN A 221 -0.88 -15.28 -19.77
N GLU A 222 -1.73 -16.25 -19.46
CA GLU A 222 -3.18 -16.06 -19.31
C GLU A 222 -3.49 -15.06 -18.19
N GLN A 223 -2.88 -15.22 -17.02
CA GLN A 223 -3.05 -14.27 -15.91
C GLN A 223 -2.60 -12.85 -16.28
N GLY A 224 -1.45 -12.71 -16.95
CA GLY A 224 -0.97 -11.42 -17.42
C GLY A 224 -1.93 -10.75 -18.42
N ASN A 225 -2.55 -11.52 -19.32
CA ASN A 225 -3.57 -11.01 -20.25
C ASN A 225 -4.83 -10.56 -19.51
N THR A 226 -5.34 -11.38 -18.58
CA THR A 226 -6.54 -11.09 -17.79
C THR A 226 -6.36 -9.82 -16.95
N ILE A 227 -5.18 -9.63 -16.33
CA ILE A 227 -4.85 -8.43 -15.57
C ILE A 227 -4.89 -7.18 -16.47
N LEU A 228 -4.27 -7.24 -17.66
CA LEU A 228 -4.27 -6.10 -18.59
C LEU A 228 -5.67 -5.82 -19.15
N GLU A 229 -6.44 -6.86 -19.42
CA GLU A 229 -7.82 -6.73 -19.87
C GLU A 229 -8.68 -6.03 -18.81
N LEU A 230 -8.56 -6.45 -17.53
CA LEU A 230 -9.26 -5.82 -16.42
C LEU A 230 -8.83 -4.36 -16.25
N PHE A 231 -7.52 -4.09 -16.28
CA PHE A 231 -6.95 -2.75 -16.18
C PHE A 231 -7.50 -1.78 -17.26
N LYS A 232 -7.76 -2.28 -18.47
CA LYS A 232 -8.28 -1.50 -19.60
C LYS A 232 -9.81 -1.53 -19.76
N SER A 233 -10.50 -2.41 -19.05
CA SER A 233 -11.90 -2.78 -19.32
C SER A 233 -12.87 -1.58 -19.31
N THR A 234 -12.62 -0.58 -18.49
CA THR A 234 -13.48 0.62 -18.36
C THR A 234 -13.02 1.80 -19.22
N GLY A 235 -11.87 1.69 -19.89
CA GLY A 235 -11.21 2.77 -20.63
C GLY A 235 -10.50 3.81 -19.75
N SER A 236 -10.48 3.62 -18.43
CA SER A 236 -9.77 4.52 -17.50
C SER A 236 -8.33 4.14 -17.26
N ASN A 237 -7.92 2.92 -17.62
CA ASN A 237 -6.59 2.35 -17.39
C ASN A 237 -6.18 2.43 -15.92
N VAL A 238 -6.93 1.75 -15.06
CA VAL A 238 -6.74 1.76 -13.60
C VAL A 238 -6.84 0.35 -13.02
N LEU A 239 -6.14 0.12 -11.92
CA LEU A 239 -6.27 -1.11 -11.13
C LEU A 239 -7.65 -1.16 -10.46
N SER A 240 -8.12 -2.37 -10.15
CA SER A 240 -9.38 -2.55 -9.43
C SER A 240 -9.30 -2.00 -8.01
N GLU A 241 -8.20 -2.22 -7.30
CA GLU A 241 -7.94 -1.56 -6.02
C GLU A 241 -7.45 -0.13 -6.28
N TYR A 242 -8.40 0.70 -6.74
CA TYR A 242 -8.11 2.01 -7.28
C TYR A 242 -7.71 3.01 -6.20
N ASN A 243 -6.68 3.79 -6.51
CA ASN A 243 -6.15 4.83 -5.62
C ASN A 243 -5.96 4.32 -4.19
N ALA A 244 -5.35 3.14 -4.08
CA ALA A 244 -5.09 2.46 -2.83
C ALA A 244 -3.66 2.72 -2.34
N PRO A 245 -3.38 3.80 -1.59
CA PRO A 245 -2.02 4.17 -1.21
C PRO A 245 -1.31 3.07 -0.41
N THR A 246 -2.06 2.28 0.34
CA THR A 246 -1.57 1.11 1.07
C THR A 246 -1.01 0.02 0.15
N TYR A 247 -1.58 -0.16 -1.06
CA TYR A 247 -1.23 -1.25 -1.98
C TYR A 247 -0.37 -0.82 -3.16
N TYR A 248 -0.50 0.41 -3.61
CA TYR A 248 0.21 0.90 -4.79
C TYR A 248 1.72 0.70 -4.73
N GLY A 249 2.32 0.79 -3.55
CA GLY A 249 3.74 0.50 -3.40
C GLY A 249 4.11 -0.94 -3.77
N MET A 250 3.26 -1.91 -3.41
CA MET A 250 3.48 -3.31 -3.75
C MET A 250 3.11 -3.62 -5.21
N ASP A 251 2.13 -2.92 -5.78
CA ASP A 251 1.84 -2.98 -7.21
C ASP A 251 3.03 -2.48 -8.04
N ILE A 252 3.62 -1.34 -7.65
CA ILE A 252 4.83 -0.78 -8.28
C ILE A 252 6.00 -1.76 -8.15
N TRP A 253 6.20 -2.38 -6.98
CA TRP A 253 7.20 -3.43 -6.79
C TRP A 253 7.02 -4.58 -7.77
N ALA A 254 5.79 -5.13 -7.84
CA ALA A 254 5.49 -6.26 -8.72
C ALA A 254 5.73 -5.92 -10.20
N LEU A 255 5.31 -4.74 -10.62
CA LEU A 255 5.48 -4.26 -11.99
C LEU A 255 6.96 -4.00 -12.33
N ALA A 256 7.68 -3.28 -11.48
CA ALA A 256 9.10 -2.99 -11.67
C ALA A 256 9.95 -4.27 -11.63
N GLY A 257 9.63 -5.20 -10.71
CA GLY A 257 10.29 -6.50 -10.63
C GLY A 257 10.04 -7.36 -11.87
N ALA A 258 8.80 -7.40 -12.37
CA ALA A 258 8.47 -8.10 -13.62
C ALA A 258 9.24 -7.54 -14.82
N ILE A 259 9.40 -6.22 -14.91
CA ILE A 259 10.17 -5.56 -15.98
C ILE A 259 11.65 -5.90 -15.88
N LYS A 260 12.22 -5.86 -14.67
CA LYS A 260 13.66 -6.04 -14.44
C LYS A 260 14.08 -7.51 -14.50
N TYR A 261 13.32 -8.40 -13.87
CA TYR A 261 13.70 -9.79 -13.61
C TYR A 261 12.86 -10.82 -14.36
N GLY A 262 11.70 -10.43 -14.88
CA GLY A 262 10.82 -11.34 -15.61
C GLY A 262 11.39 -11.77 -16.96
N PRO A 263 10.98 -12.93 -17.51
CA PRO A 263 11.36 -13.35 -18.84
C PRO A 263 10.94 -12.30 -19.88
N LYS A 264 11.85 -11.91 -20.77
CA LYS A 264 11.64 -10.80 -21.71
C LYS A 264 10.38 -10.91 -22.55
N ASN A 265 10.02 -12.14 -22.93
CA ASN A 265 8.86 -12.41 -23.79
C ASN A 265 7.58 -12.75 -23.02
N ALA A 266 7.65 -12.86 -21.67
CA ALA A 266 6.48 -13.16 -20.86
C ALA A 266 5.45 -12.03 -20.96
N THR A 267 4.19 -12.41 -21.06
CA THR A 267 3.07 -11.46 -21.16
C THR A 267 3.07 -10.45 -20.01
N MET A 268 3.30 -10.90 -18.77
CA MET A 268 3.34 -10.02 -17.61
C MET A 268 4.48 -8.99 -17.72
N THR A 269 5.67 -9.38 -18.18
CA THR A 269 6.81 -8.46 -18.37
C THR A 269 6.50 -7.35 -19.38
N GLN A 270 5.78 -7.66 -20.45
CA GLN A 270 5.39 -6.67 -21.44
C GLN A 270 4.26 -5.76 -20.95
N ASN A 271 3.27 -6.35 -20.30
CA ASN A 271 2.11 -5.63 -19.77
C ASN A 271 2.50 -4.70 -18.61
N ALA A 272 3.45 -5.12 -17.77
CA ALA A 272 3.95 -4.34 -16.64
C ALA A 272 4.45 -2.95 -17.05
N LYS A 273 5.06 -2.81 -18.23
CA LYS A 273 5.53 -1.52 -18.76
C LYS A 273 4.39 -0.54 -18.99
N VAL A 274 3.30 -1.03 -19.55
CA VAL A 274 2.10 -0.21 -19.81
C VAL A 274 1.43 0.16 -18.49
N ILE A 275 1.20 -0.83 -17.64
CA ILE A 275 0.50 -0.63 -16.36
C ILE A 275 1.30 0.32 -15.46
N LEU A 276 2.63 0.14 -15.34
CA LEU A 276 3.47 0.99 -14.50
C LEU A 276 3.49 2.45 -14.97
N THR A 277 3.53 2.67 -16.30
CA THR A 277 3.50 4.02 -16.88
C THR A 277 2.16 4.71 -16.58
N ASP A 278 1.04 4.04 -16.86
CA ASP A 278 -0.30 4.59 -16.66
C ASP A 278 -0.60 4.79 -15.15
N LEU A 279 -0.11 3.89 -14.30
CA LEU A 279 -0.23 4.00 -12.84
C LEU A 279 0.49 5.24 -12.30
N TRP A 280 1.72 5.50 -12.73
CA TRP A 280 2.45 6.71 -12.30
C TRP A 280 1.86 7.98 -12.89
N GLU A 281 1.27 7.95 -14.07
CA GLU A 281 0.50 9.07 -14.60
C GLU A 281 -0.73 9.37 -13.74
N ASP A 282 -1.47 8.33 -13.33
CA ASP A 282 -2.63 8.48 -12.46
C ASP A 282 -2.24 8.97 -11.05
N ILE A 283 -1.17 8.43 -10.46
CA ILE A 283 -0.58 8.93 -9.20
C ILE A 283 -0.22 10.41 -9.31
N ALA A 284 0.43 10.83 -10.39
CA ALA A 284 0.79 12.24 -10.60
C ALA A 284 -0.45 13.14 -10.73
N ASN A 285 -1.52 12.64 -11.35
CA ASN A 285 -2.77 13.38 -11.47
C ASN A 285 -3.48 13.58 -10.12
N HIS A 286 -3.35 12.63 -9.18
CA HIS A 286 -3.93 12.72 -7.83
C HIS A 286 -3.05 13.45 -6.83
N TYR A 287 -1.78 13.65 -7.13
CA TYR A 287 -0.83 14.24 -6.20
C TYR A 287 -0.94 15.76 -6.13
N SER A 288 -1.08 16.28 -4.92
CA SER A 288 -0.91 17.71 -4.61
C SER A 288 0.50 17.98 -4.10
N PRO A 289 1.36 18.67 -4.88
CA PRO A 289 2.71 19.03 -4.41
C PRO A 289 2.69 19.96 -3.20
N TYR A 290 1.68 20.80 -3.08
CA TYR A 290 1.56 21.74 -1.96
C TYR A 290 1.26 21.03 -0.65
N LEU A 291 0.29 20.11 -0.66
CA LEU A 291 -0.06 19.31 0.51
C LEU A 291 0.85 18.09 0.70
N ALA A 292 1.65 17.75 -0.32
CA ALA A 292 2.45 16.52 -0.38
C ALA A 292 1.61 15.26 -0.10
N ARG A 293 0.43 15.17 -0.72
CA ARG A 293 -0.54 14.08 -0.50
C ARG A 293 -1.26 13.70 -1.80
N LEU A 294 -1.70 12.46 -1.84
CA LEU A 294 -2.64 11.99 -2.86
C LEU A 294 -4.06 12.39 -2.47
N ALA A 295 -4.84 12.87 -3.43
CA ALA A 295 -6.26 13.11 -3.24
C ALA A 295 -7.03 11.78 -3.25
N GLY A 296 -8.06 11.64 -2.38
CA GLY A 296 -8.98 10.52 -2.42
C GLY A 296 -10.00 10.61 -3.56
N PRO A 297 -10.97 9.69 -3.58
CA PRO A 297 -11.26 8.65 -2.59
C PRO A 297 -10.23 7.52 -2.61
N TYR A 298 -10.30 6.58 -1.65
CA TYR A 298 -9.37 5.46 -1.57
C TYR A 298 -10.12 4.14 -1.45
N ASP A 299 -9.81 3.19 -2.29
CA ASP A 299 -10.37 1.84 -2.21
C ASP A 299 -9.77 1.04 -1.04
N ARG A 300 -8.51 1.33 -0.67
CA ARG A 300 -7.82 0.76 0.49
C ARG A 300 -7.00 1.84 1.19
N ALA A 301 -7.24 2.01 2.48
CA ALA A 301 -6.55 2.99 3.31
C ALA A 301 -6.42 2.52 4.77
N TYR A 302 -6.24 1.27 5.04
CA TYR A 302 -6.19 0.54 6.33
C TYR A 302 -6.62 1.31 7.59
N THR A 303 -6.29 2.58 7.69
CA THR A 303 -6.65 3.47 8.79
C THR A 303 -7.45 4.66 8.30
N ARG A 304 -8.19 5.31 9.18
CA ARG A 304 -8.86 6.59 8.92
C ARG A 304 -7.86 7.71 8.66
N ASP A 305 -6.69 7.57 9.21
CA ASP A 305 -5.53 8.34 8.85
C ASP A 305 -4.93 7.77 7.55
N VAL A 306 -5.43 8.24 6.44
CA VAL A 306 -4.97 7.87 5.09
C VAL A 306 -3.50 8.22 4.80
N VAL A 307 -2.75 8.58 5.81
CA VAL A 307 -1.33 8.99 5.73
C VAL A 307 -0.42 7.88 6.22
N THR A 308 -0.83 7.13 7.26
CA THR A 308 0.07 6.21 7.97
C THR A 308 0.35 4.91 7.24
N ASN A 309 -0.50 4.44 6.35
CA ASN A 309 -0.35 3.14 5.67
C ASN A 309 -0.01 3.25 4.17
N SER A 310 0.79 4.24 3.80
CA SER A 310 1.31 4.42 2.44
C SER A 310 2.83 4.17 2.33
N ALA A 311 3.45 3.59 3.35
CA ALA A 311 4.90 3.53 3.51
C ALA A 311 5.64 2.98 2.29
N VAL A 312 5.15 1.93 1.64
CA VAL A 312 5.86 1.31 0.51
C VAL A 312 5.89 2.22 -0.72
N ILE A 313 4.80 2.94 -1.03
CA ILE A 313 4.82 3.95 -2.11
C ILE A 313 5.74 5.12 -1.74
N ASP A 314 5.79 5.49 -0.46
CA ASP A 314 6.66 6.56 0.04
C ASP A 314 8.13 6.21 -0.09
N TYR A 315 8.52 4.93 0.05
CA TYR A 315 9.88 4.48 -0.21
C TYR A 315 10.27 4.61 -1.68
N PHE A 316 9.36 4.36 -2.62
CA PHE A 316 9.61 4.67 -4.02
C PHE A 316 9.78 6.17 -4.24
N TRP A 317 8.94 7.00 -3.58
CA TRP A 317 9.12 8.46 -3.62
C TRP A 317 10.48 8.90 -3.09
N TRP A 318 10.89 8.32 -1.97
CA TRP A 318 12.21 8.56 -1.38
C TRP A 318 13.34 8.16 -2.34
N GLY A 319 13.30 6.96 -2.88
CA GLY A 319 14.30 6.46 -3.83
C GLY A 319 14.40 7.29 -5.11
N LEU A 320 13.29 7.87 -5.57
CA LEU A 320 13.22 8.71 -6.77
C LEU A 320 13.66 10.15 -6.51
N TYR A 321 13.11 10.79 -5.47
CA TYR A 321 13.18 12.24 -5.29
C TYR A 321 13.87 12.67 -3.98
N GLY A 322 14.30 11.74 -3.17
CA GLY A 322 14.92 11.98 -1.88
C GLY A 322 13.95 12.05 -0.72
N TYR A 323 14.47 11.79 0.46
CA TYR A 323 13.68 11.81 1.69
C TYR A 323 13.00 13.17 1.90
N GLY A 324 11.73 13.09 2.31
CA GLY A 324 10.92 14.28 2.58
C GLY A 324 10.48 15.03 1.32
N ASN A 325 10.64 14.49 0.11
CA ASN A 325 10.13 15.05 -1.15
C ASN A 325 8.85 14.38 -1.64
N GLY A 326 8.11 13.70 -0.79
CA GLY A 326 6.91 12.97 -1.11
C GLY A 326 5.87 13.00 0.01
N PRO A 327 4.91 12.10 -0.02
CA PRO A 327 3.83 12.01 0.96
C PRO A 327 4.29 11.73 2.40
N GLN A 328 5.55 11.45 2.60
CA GLN A 328 6.11 11.14 3.92
C GLN A 328 6.06 12.31 4.87
N SER A 329 5.66 12.02 6.07
CA SER A 329 5.66 13.01 7.13
C SER A 329 6.89 12.92 8.04
N ASN A 330 7.38 11.71 8.37
CA ASN A 330 8.48 11.56 9.34
C ASN A 330 9.17 10.19 9.23
N LYS A 331 10.51 10.15 9.17
CA LYS A 331 11.33 8.92 9.20
C LYS A 331 11.09 8.03 10.42
N LEU A 332 10.57 8.59 11.49
CA LEU A 332 10.41 7.92 12.79
C LEU A 332 8.97 7.56 13.09
N GLU A 333 8.05 7.76 12.15
CA GLU A 333 6.70 7.28 12.33
C GLU A 333 6.65 5.76 12.31
N THR A 334 5.80 5.18 13.16
CA THR A 334 5.81 3.75 13.48
C THR A 334 5.61 2.89 12.23
N ASP A 335 4.78 3.34 11.29
CA ASP A 335 4.48 2.57 10.08
C ASP A 335 5.60 2.59 9.06
N LEU A 336 6.32 3.72 8.94
CA LEU A 336 7.57 3.74 8.16
C LEU A 336 8.62 2.78 8.74
N LEU A 337 8.63 2.59 10.06
CA LEU A 337 9.53 1.61 10.69
C LEU A 337 9.07 0.16 10.45
N TYR A 338 7.80 -0.06 10.19
CA TYR A 338 7.22 -1.38 9.96
C TYR A 338 7.64 -1.94 8.59
N ASP A 339 7.37 -1.19 7.54
CA ASP A 339 7.66 -1.58 6.17
C ASP A 339 9.10 -1.31 5.72
N VAL A 340 9.93 -0.69 6.58
CA VAL A 340 11.31 -0.32 6.25
C VAL A 340 12.19 -1.54 5.86
N THR A 341 11.84 -2.73 6.33
CA THR A 341 12.50 -3.98 5.94
C THR A 341 12.52 -4.18 4.43
N GLN A 342 11.55 -3.63 3.73
CA GLN A 342 11.41 -3.74 2.28
C GLN A 342 12.31 -2.74 1.53
N GLY A 343 12.69 -1.63 2.16
CA GLY A 343 13.35 -0.50 1.51
C GLY A 343 14.63 -0.85 0.76
N ALA A 344 15.47 -1.75 1.32
CA ALA A 344 16.69 -2.18 0.66
C ALA A 344 16.42 -2.92 -0.67
N ALA A 345 15.42 -3.80 -0.69
CA ALA A 345 15.04 -4.53 -1.90
C ALA A 345 14.35 -3.61 -2.93
N LEU A 346 13.51 -2.68 -2.46
CA LEU A 346 12.88 -1.67 -3.31
C LEU A 346 13.91 -0.75 -3.98
N ALA A 347 14.96 -0.35 -3.26
CA ALA A 347 16.03 0.49 -3.79
C ALA A 347 16.69 -0.09 -5.04
N LEU A 348 16.74 -1.43 -5.16
CA LEU A 348 17.32 -2.13 -6.31
C LEU A 348 16.49 -2.02 -7.60
N VAL A 349 15.24 -1.57 -7.53
CA VAL A 349 14.37 -1.41 -8.71
C VAL A 349 13.92 0.04 -8.98
N VAL A 350 14.40 1.01 -8.20
CA VAL A 350 14.04 2.44 -8.34
C VAL A 350 14.36 2.98 -9.74
N ASP A 351 15.44 2.53 -10.35
CA ASP A 351 15.82 2.93 -11.71
C ASP A 351 14.78 2.50 -12.77
N ILE A 352 14.22 1.31 -12.61
CA ILE A 352 13.14 0.83 -13.48
C ILE A 352 11.90 1.70 -13.32
N VAL A 353 11.55 2.04 -12.08
CA VAL A 353 10.41 2.94 -11.82
C VAL A 353 10.64 4.31 -12.46
N ALA A 354 11.84 4.88 -12.31
CA ALA A 354 12.19 6.17 -12.89
C ALA A 354 12.03 6.21 -14.42
N ASP A 355 12.37 5.13 -15.11
CA ASP A 355 12.26 5.01 -16.58
C ASP A 355 10.79 5.03 -17.07
N HIS A 356 9.81 4.79 -16.19
CA HIS A 356 8.38 4.77 -16.49
C HIS A 356 7.62 6.03 -16.04
N ILE A 357 8.32 7.05 -15.56
CA ILE A 357 7.74 8.33 -15.18
C ILE A 357 8.16 9.39 -16.19
N SER A 358 7.19 10.07 -16.83
CA SER A 358 7.50 11.16 -17.76
C SER A 358 8.25 12.30 -17.06
N HIS A 359 9.05 13.06 -17.81
CA HIS A 359 9.78 14.21 -17.25
C HIS A 359 8.84 15.24 -16.62
N GLU A 360 7.67 15.46 -17.21
CA GLU A 360 6.65 16.37 -16.67
C GLU A 360 6.13 15.88 -15.32
N ASN A 361 5.73 14.60 -15.25
CA ASN A 361 5.28 13.98 -14.01
C ASN A 361 6.38 13.95 -12.95
N ALA A 362 7.62 13.64 -13.31
CA ALA A 362 8.75 13.67 -12.37
C ALA A 362 8.96 15.07 -11.78
N THR A 363 8.86 16.11 -12.60
CA THR A 363 8.94 17.51 -12.15
C THR A 363 7.77 17.86 -11.20
N TRP A 364 6.57 17.41 -11.51
CA TRP A 364 5.38 17.61 -10.68
C TRP A 364 5.50 16.88 -9.34
N LEU A 365 5.83 15.60 -9.35
CA LEU A 365 5.93 14.73 -8.18
C LEU A 365 7.06 15.15 -7.22
N SER A 366 8.12 15.78 -7.71
CA SER A 366 9.22 16.32 -6.90
C SER A 366 9.00 17.77 -6.45
N SER A 367 7.95 18.43 -6.93
CA SER A 367 7.63 19.81 -6.56
C SER A 367 7.06 19.89 -5.13
N ARG A 368 7.26 21.07 -4.50
CA ARG A 368 6.71 21.41 -3.17
C ARG A 368 6.02 22.78 -3.18
N LYS A 369 5.57 23.22 -4.33
CA LYS A 369 5.09 24.59 -4.48
C LYS A 369 3.58 24.63 -4.54
N GLU A 370 3.04 25.69 -3.95
CA GLU A 370 1.70 26.14 -4.28
C GLU A 370 1.60 26.35 -5.80
N TRP A 371 0.54 25.84 -6.38
CA TRP A 371 0.25 25.98 -7.80
C TRP A 371 -1.08 26.69 -8.02
N LYS A 372 -1.20 27.36 -9.15
CA LYS A 372 -2.44 28.06 -9.52
C LYS A 372 -3.26 27.18 -10.44
N GLY A 373 -4.54 27.10 -10.18
CA GLY A 373 -5.47 26.29 -10.95
C GLY A 373 -6.09 25.17 -10.13
N GLU A 374 -6.82 24.34 -10.83
CA GLU A 374 -7.51 23.19 -10.26
C GLU A 374 -7.52 22.04 -11.26
N ARG A 375 -7.69 20.83 -10.77
CA ARG A 375 -7.88 19.63 -11.58
C ARG A 375 -9.19 18.97 -11.19
N MET A 376 -9.88 18.43 -12.21
CA MET A 376 -11.02 17.55 -12.00
C MET A 376 -10.72 16.23 -12.67
N LEU A 377 -10.77 15.16 -11.91
CA LEU A 377 -10.55 13.80 -12.40
C LEU A 377 -11.86 13.03 -12.30
N THR A 378 -12.12 12.22 -13.33
CA THR A 378 -13.19 11.23 -13.29
C THR A 378 -12.64 9.93 -13.83
N LYS A 379 -12.72 8.88 -13.04
CA LYS A 379 -12.24 7.55 -13.38
C LYS A 379 -13.34 6.52 -13.16
N ARG A 380 -13.23 5.42 -13.88
CA ARG A 380 -14.11 4.26 -13.77
C ARG A 380 -13.25 3.06 -13.38
N ALA A 381 -13.35 2.64 -12.12
CA ALA A 381 -12.59 1.51 -11.61
C ALA A 381 -13.39 0.20 -11.76
N PRO A 382 -12.82 -0.83 -12.42
CA PRO A 382 -13.51 -2.09 -12.58
C PRO A 382 -13.42 -2.92 -11.30
N ASP A 383 -14.42 -3.74 -11.03
CA ASP A 383 -14.40 -4.68 -9.90
C ASP A 383 -14.09 -6.12 -10.37
N ALA A 384 -14.54 -6.47 -11.56
CA ALA A 384 -14.27 -7.75 -12.21
C ALA A 384 -14.40 -7.61 -13.73
N LEU A 385 -14.10 -8.69 -14.47
CA LEU A 385 -14.41 -8.80 -15.89
C LEU A 385 -15.83 -9.36 -16.07
N GLY A 386 -16.53 -8.86 -17.11
CA GLY A 386 -17.83 -9.38 -17.54
C GLY A 386 -18.94 -8.33 -17.55
N ALA A 387 -20.10 -8.72 -18.08
CA ALA A 387 -21.23 -7.82 -18.27
C ALA A 387 -21.90 -7.38 -16.94
N ASP A 388 -21.77 -8.22 -15.91
CA ASP A 388 -22.35 -7.98 -14.59
C ASP A 388 -21.33 -7.36 -13.61
N ALA A 389 -20.13 -7.02 -14.10
CA ALA A 389 -19.10 -6.41 -13.25
C ALA A 389 -19.53 -5.01 -12.81
N GLU A 390 -19.46 -4.76 -11.53
CA GLU A 390 -19.70 -3.44 -10.98
C GLU A 390 -18.55 -2.50 -11.38
N VAL A 391 -18.92 -1.27 -11.72
CA VAL A 391 -17.97 -0.23 -12.06
C VAL A 391 -18.14 0.93 -11.09
N ARG A 392 -17.12 1.20 -10.31
CA ARG A 392 -17.09 2.34 -9.40
C ARG A 392 -16.73 3.60 -10.18
N ILE A 393 -17.45 4.69 -9.92
CA ILE A 393 -17.20 5.98 -10.56
C ILE A 393 -16.54 6.90 -9.53
N VAL A 394 -15.30 7.22 -9.78
CA VAL A 394 -14.48 8.06 -8.91
C VAL A 394 -14.41 9.47 -9.45
N THR A 395 -14.62 10.45 -8.57
CA THR A 395 -14.42 11.87 -8.86
C THR A 395 -13.47 12.48 -7.84
N SER A 396 -12.46 13.23 -8.32
CA SER A 396 -11.55 13.97 -7.46
C SER A 396 -11.37 15.37 -7.98
N TRP A 397 -11.65 16.36 -7.13
CA TRP A 397 -11.33 17.76 -7.41
C TRP A 397 -10.15 18.19 -6.54
N ILE A 398 -9.14 18.77 -7.16
CA ILE A 398 -7.86 19.08 -6.54
C ILE A 398 -7.49 20.53 -6.84
N SER A 399 -7.32 21.31 -5.81
CA SER A 399 -6.67 22.62 -5.84
C SER A 399 -5.45 22.61 -4.93
N SER A 400 -4.66 23.68 -4.91
CA SER A 400 -3.46 23.73 -4.07
C SER A 400 -3.78 23.49 -2.59
N PRO A 401 -4.71 24.27 -1.93
CA PRO A 401 -4.95 24.13 -0.51
C PRO A 401 -6.06 23.14 -0.13
N LEU A 402 -6.82 22.62 -1.10
CA LEU A 402 -8.01 21.80 -0.83
C LEU A 402 -8.20 20.72 -1.88
N MET A 403 -8.43 19.51 -1.43
CA MET A 403 -8.74 18.34 -2.26
C MET A 403 -10.03 17.69 -1.78
N ILE A 404 -10.86 17.24 -2.71
CA ILE A 404 -12.13 16.58 -2.45
C ILE A 404 -12.18 15.32 -3.31
N GLY A 405 -12.38 14.16 -2.69
CA GLY A 405 -12.53 12.88 -3.38
C GLY A 405 -13.84 12.20 -3.03
N ALA A 406 -14.48 11.58 -4.00
CA ALA A 406 -15.76 10.90 -3.84
C ALA A 406 -15.90 9.73 -4.82
N GLU A 407 -16.62 8.69 -4.42
CA GLU A 407 -16.84 7.48 -5.20
C GLU A 407 -18.31 7.07 -5.17
N GLN A 408 -18.81 6.73 -6.35
CA GLN A 408 -20.07 6.03 -6.51
C GLN A 408 -19.80 4.53 -6.47
N VAL A 409 -20.44 3.87 -5.53
CA VAL A 409 -20.23 2.44 -5.29
C VAL A 409 -21.55 1.77 -4.91
N ASN A 410 -21.73 0.52 -5.36
CA ASN A 410 -22.83 -0.34 -4.98
C ASN A 410 -22.24 -1.66 -4.48
N GLU A 411 -21.63 -1.63 -3.31
CA GLU A 411 -21.02 -2.83 -2.73
C GLU A 411 -21.95 -3.47 -1.71
N THR A 412 -22.21 -4.74 -1.91
CA THR A 412 -22.97 -5.57 -0.96
C THR A 412 -22.15 -5.96 0.27
N VAL A 413 -20.85 -5.79 0.18
CA VAL A 413 -19.90 -6.10 1.27
C VAL A 413 -19.12 -4.84 1.59
N ASN A 414 -19.38 -4.24 2.75
CA ASN A 414 -18.51 -3.18 3.28
C ASN A 414 -17.11 -3.80 3.48
N ARG A 415 -16.10 -3.28 2.76
CA ARG A 415 -14.70 -3.70 2.88
C ARG A 415 -14.10 -3.32 4.25
N GLY A 416 -14.96 -3.23 5.25
CA GLY A 416 -14.61 -2.89 6.61
C GLY A 416 -14.18 -1.42 6.73
N GLN A 417 -13.19 -1.17 7.58
CA GLN A 417 -12.71 0.18 7.83
C GLN A 417 -11.69 0.69 6.79
N GLN A 418 -11.34 -0.14 5.81
CA GLN A 418 -10.28 0.13 4.83
C GLN A 418 -10.74 1.00 3.66
N TYR A 419 -12.03 1.10 3.43
CA TYR A 419 -12.63 1.82 2.32
C TYR A 419 -12.99 3.26 2.72
N VAL A 420 -12.61 4.23 1.90
CA VAL A 420 -12.84 5.67 2.11
C VAL A 420 -13.55 6.27 0.89
N PRO A 421 -14.90 6.16 0.81
CA PRO A 421 -15.66 6.55 -0.37
C PRO A 421 -15.82 8.07 -0.54
N ALA A 422 -15.57 8.85 0.50
CA ALA A 422 -15.58 10.31 0.42
C ALA A 422 -14.61 10.91 1.43
N ILE A 423 -13.79 11.86 0.97
CA ILE A 423 -12.79 12.53 1.80
C ILE A 423 -12.59 13.97 1.36
N VAL A 424 -12.36 14.84 2.33
CA VAL A 424 -11.92 16.23 2.13
C VAL A 424 -10.62 16.45 2.89
N GLN A 425 -9.61 16.94 2.19
CA GLN A 425 -8.25 17.17 2.71
C GLN A 425 -7.87 18.63 2.44
N TRP A 426 -7.34 19.35 3.41
CA TRP A 426 -6.96 20.75 3.23
C TRP A 426 -5.76 21.17 4.09
N ALA A 427 -5.15 22.30 3.75
CA ALA A 427 -4.13 22.94 4.56
C ALA A 427 -4.77 23.56 5.80
N GLY A 428 -4.78 22.82 6.91
CA GLY A 428 -5.29 23.32 8.20
C GLY A 428 -4.35 24.30 8.89
N ASP A 429 -3.06 24.26 8.58
CA ASP A 429 -2.04 25.27 8.92
C ASP A 429 -1.09 25.41 7.74
N LYS A 430 -1.25 26.50 6.98
CA LYS A 430 -0.45 26.78 5.77
C LYS A 430 1.00 27.18 6.08
N ASP A 431 1.26 27.65 7.30
CA ASP A 431 2.55 28.17 7.72
C ASP A 431 3.45 27.07 8.34
N HIS A 432 2.90 25.85 8.48
CA HIS A 432 3.67 24.69 8.93
C HIS A 432 4.75 24.30 7.90
N THR A 433 5.89 23.82 8.37
CA THR A 433 7.04 23.41 7.54
C THR A 433 7.43 21.98 7.84
N PRO A 434 7.92 21.20 6.87
CA PRO A 434 8.27 21.57 5.47
C PRO A 434 7.07 21.66 4.52
N TYR A 435 5.88 21.19 4.91
CA TYR A 435 4.63 21.26 4.17
C TYR A 435 3.54 21.89 5.04
N PRO A 436 2.47 22.44 4.43
CA PRO A 436 1.27 22.76 5.16
C PRO A 436 0.78 21.58 5.99
N TYR A 437 0.33 21.84 7.20
CA TYR A 437 -0.25 20.79 8.03
C TYR A 437 -1.61 20.40 7.45
N MET A 438 -1.71 19.18 6.94
CA MET A 438 -2.94 18.68 6.33
C MET A 438 -3.95 18.28 7.41
N THR A 439 -5.15 18.79 7.30
CA THR A 439 -6.32 18.32 8.04
C THR A 439 -7.27 17.61 7.09
N PHE A 440 -8.02 16.64 7.57
CA PHE A 440 -9.01 15.94 6.74
C PHE A 440 -10.25 15.53 7.51
N PHE A 441 -11.33 15.26 6.80
CA PHE A 441 -12.39 14.39 7.26
C PHE A 441 -12.78 13.37 6.18
N SER A 442 -13.18 12.17 6.60
CA SER A 442 -13.55 11.08 5.73
C SER A 442 -14.85 10.43 6.16
N LEU A 443 -15.65 9.94 5.19
CA LEU A 443 -16.90 9.23 5.44
C LEU A 443 -16.66 7.80 5.93
N TYR A 444 -17.40 7.42 6.96
CA TYR A 444 -17.60 6.04 7.40
C TYR A 444 -19.06 5.66 7.13
N PRO A 445 -19.36 5.01 6.02
CA PRO A 445 -20.72 4.69 5.65
C PRO A 445 -21.28 3.49 6.42
N THR A 446 -22.59 3.52 6.67
CA THR A 446 -23.36 2.32 7.05
C THR A 446 -24.07 1.70 5.84
N ALA A 447 -24.40 2.50 4.83
CA ALA A 447 -25.01 2.00 3.60
C ALA A 447 -23.97 1.38 2.67
N SER A 448 -24.34 0.32 1.98
CA SER A 448 -23.52 -0.36 0.96
C SER A 448 -23.61 0.29 -0.41
N SER A 449 -24.72 0.96 -0.71
CA SER A 449 -24.92 1.68 -1.99
C SER A 449 -24.86 3.18 -1.78
N ILE A 450 -23.81 3.79 -2.31
CA ILE A 450 -23.45 5.19 -2.08
C ILE A 450 -23.31 5.90 -3.43
N ASN A 451 -23.95 7.04 -3.54
CA ASN A 451 -23.67 7.99 -4.62
C ASN A 451 -22.96 9.21 -4.02
N ALA A 452 -21.63 9.22 -4.12
CA ALA A 452 -20.83 10.36 -3.70
C ALA A 452 -20.14 11.00 -4.91
N ILE A 453 -20.19 12.32 -4.99
CA ILE A 453 -19.66 13.11 -6.11
C ILE A 453 -18.89 14.30 -5.58
N ALA A 454 -17.65 14.44 -6.03
CA ALA A 454 -16.82 15.62 -5.80
C ALA A 454 -16.91 16.58 -6.99
N GLY A 455 -16.88 17.87 -6.70
CA GLY A 455 -16.80 18.95 -7.69
C GLY A 455 -16.05 20.16 -7.14
N PRO A 456 -15.93 21.26 -7.91
CA PRO A 456 -15.25 22.45 -7.46
C PRO A 456 -15.84 23.00 -6.14
N ASN A 457 -15.09 22.82 -5.06
CA ASN A 457 -15.51 23.21 -3.70
C ASN A 457 -16.83 22.57 -3.21
N ILE A 458 -17.22 21.41 -3.74
CA ILE A 458 -18.49 20.74 -3.40
C ILE A 458 -18.25 19.25 -3.19
N LEU A 459 -18.92 18.68 -2.18
CA LEU A 459 -19.07 17.25 -1.97
C LEU A 459 -20.54 16.94 -1.73
N GLU A 460 -21.10 16.02 -2.50
CA GLU A 460 -22.46 15.52 -2.32
C GLU A 460 -22.44 14.01 -2.07
N ILE A 461 -23.18 13.55 -1.07
CA ILE A 461 -23.24 12.13 -0.69
C ILE A 461 -24.69 11.73 -0.47
N SER A 462 -25.11 10.64 -1.08
CA SER A 462 -26.44 10.05 -0.89
C SER A 462 -26.32 8.56 -0.61
N TYR A 463 -27.14 8.03 0.29
CA TYR A 463 -27.31 6.60 0.50
C TYR A 463 -28.48 6.11 -0.35
N LEU A 464 -28.20 5.24 -1.32
CA LEU A 464 -29.18 4.74 -2.26
C LEU A 464 -29.96 3.53 -1.73
N ASN A 465 -29.37 2.82 -0.76
CA ASN A 465 -29.97 1.66 -0.11
C ASN A 465 -29.90 1.87 1.42
N THR A 466 -31.04 2.12 2.02
CA THR A 466 -31.16 2.37 3.47
C THR A 466 -32.06 1.33 4.11
N THR A 467 -31.78 0.97 5.36
CA THR A 467 -32.54 0.00 6.14
C THR A 467 -33.89 0.52 6.62
N GLN A 468 -34.10 1.85 6.63
CA GLN A 468 -35.31 2.54 7.13
C GLN A 468 -35.66 2.26 8.60
N ASP A 469 -34.74 1.69 9.36
CA ASP A 469 -34.91 1.35 10.78
C ASP A 469 -34.23 2.38 11.74
N GLY A 470 -33.59 3.41 11.17
CA GLY A 470 -32.89 4.44 11.92
C GLY A 470 -31.45 4.08 12.27
N THR A 471 -30.92 2.99 11.70
CA THR A 471 -29.51 2.57 11.92
C THR A 471 -28.53 3.18 10.92
N ASP A 472 -29.04 3.74 9.82
CA ASP A 472 -28.15 4.38 8.84
C ASP A 472 -27.64 5.74 9.33
N ILE A 473 -26.31 5.89 9.24
CA ILE A 473 -25.60 7.05 9.78
C ILE A 473 -24.53 7.50 8.80
N PHE A 474 -24.49 8.80 8.49
CA PHE A 474 -23.33 9.43 7.87
C PHE A 474 -22.35 9.83 8.98
N THR A 475 -21.30 9.08 9.17
CA THR A 475 -20.26 9.40 10.15
C THR A 475 -19.00 9.92 9.45
N PHE A 476 -18.59 11.13 9.80
CA PHE A 476 -17.37 11.76 9.30
C PHE A 476 -16.31 11.74 10.39
N ALA A 477 -15.19 11.09 10.11
CA ALA A 477 -14.01 11.10 10.96
C ALA A 477 -13.15 12.32 10.61
N LEU A 478 -13.12 13.31 11.49
CA LEU A 478 -12.27 14.50 11.39
C LEU A 478 -11.00 14.26 12.20
N ALA A 479 -9.85 14.44 11.56
CA ALA A 479 -8.53 14.19 12.18
C ALA A 479 -7.45 15.17 11.69
N GLN A 480 -6.25 15.01 12.25
CA GLN A 480 -5.06 15.81 11.94
C GLN A 480 -5.33 17.32 12.05
N LEU A 481 -5.93 17.74 13.16
CA LEU A 481 -6.07 19.15 13.46
C LEU A 481 -4.71 19.72 13.88
N PRO A 482 -4.27 20.88 13.35
CA PRO A 482 -2.99 21.46 13.69
C PRO A 482 -2.82 21.64 15.20
N PRO A 483 -1.68 21.27 15.79
CA PRO A 483 -1.42 21.46 17.21
C PRO A 483 -1.59 22.93 17.66
N SER A 484 -1.17 23.88 16.82
CA SER A 484 -1.34 25.30 17.05
C SER A 484 -2.82 25.70 17.25
N TRP A 485 -3.70 25.12 16.44
CA TRP A 485 -5.13 25.39 16.51
C TRP A 485 -5.77 24.75 17.76
N THR A 486 -5.46 23.49 18.05
CA THR A 486 -6.01 22.76 19.20
C THR A 486 -5.56 23.34 20.54
N LEU A 487 -4.34 23.83 20.65
CA LEU A 487 -3.82 24.45 21.87
C LEU A 487 -4.46 25.80 22.17
N ILE A 488 -4.77 26.58 21.14
CA ILE A 488 -5.35 27.93 21.29
C ILE A 488 -6.85 27.88 21.48
N LYS A 489 -7.57 27.14 20.66
CA LYS A 489 -9.03 27.15 20.63
C LYS A 489 -9.69 26.04 21.44
N LYS A 490 -9.02 24.93 21.70
CA LYS A 490 -9.49 23.79 22.51
C LYS A 490 -10.84 23.19 22.09
N LYS A 491 -11.33 23.40 20.84
CA LYS A 491 -12.73 23.12 20.51
C LYS A 491 -12.89 22.60 19.09
N VAL A 492 -13.32 21.36 18.95
CA VAL A 492 -14.19 20.90 17.88
C VAL A 492 -15.57 20.70 18.51
N VAL A 493 -16.28 21.77 18.76
CA VAL A 493 -17.53 21.69 19.53
C VAL A 493 -18.72 21.48 18.62
N ASN A 494 -18.72 22.13 17.46
CA ASN A 494 -19.83 22.08 16.52
C ASN A 494 -19.54 21.18 15.30
N GLY A 495 -18.44 20.46 15.33
CA GLY A 495 -18.07 19.55 14.24
C GLY A 495 -17.37 20.25 13.08
N LEU A 496 -17.78 19.93 11.86
CA LEU A 496 -17.10 20.37 10.64
C LEU A 496 -17.25 21.88 10.38
N GLU A 497 -18.13 22.56 11.06
CA GLU A 497 -18.28 24.02 10.98
C GLU A 497 -17.20 24.78 11.78
N ASP A 498 -16.49 24.09 12.66
CA ASP A 498 -15.47 24.67 13.54
C ASP A 498 -14.07 24.14 13.23
N VAL A 499 -13.68 24.08 11.98
CA VAL A 499 -12.36 23.57 11.58
C VAL A 499 -11.43 24.71 11.16
N PRO A 500 -10.08 24.53 11.27
CA PRO A 500 -9.15 25.57 10.87
C PRO A 500 -9.11 25.75 9.35
N CYS A 501 -9.00 26.97 8.87
CA CYS A 501 -8.75 27.36 7.48
C CYS A 501 -9.82 26.92 6.46
N LEU A 502 -10.95 26.36 6.86
CA LEU A 502 -12.00 25.92 5.96
C LEU A 502 -13.37 26.34 6.46
N ASP A 503 -14.05 27.17 5.69
CA ASP A 503 -15.47 27.49 5.92
C ASP A 503 -16.30 26.38 5.28
N VAL A 504 -17.15 25.72 6.06
CA VAL A 504 -17.97 24.59 5.63
C VAL A 504 -19.45 24.94 5.77
N ASN A 505 -20.16 24.93 4.66
CA ASN A 505 -21.63 25.04 4.66
C ASN A 505 -22.25 23.67 4.39
N ILE A 506 -23.05 23.17 5.33
CA ILE A 506 -23.64 21.84 5.33
C ILE A 506 -25.13 21.90 5.10
N THR A 507 -25.63 21.12 4.15
CA THR A 507 -27.06 20.88 3.95
C THR A 507 -27.34 19.39 4.19
N ALA A 508 -28.19 19.12 5.18
CA ALA A 508 -28.49 17.76 5.64
C ALA A 508 -30.00 17.64 5.99
N ASP A 509 -30.85 17.94 5.00
CA ASP A 509 -32.28 18.07 5.21
C ASP A 509 -32.90 16.75 5.70
N GLY A 510 -33.60 16.85 6.84
CA GLY A 510 -34.26 15.70 7.47
C GLY A 510 -33.34 14.73 8.22
N LEU A 511 -32.00 14.93 8.17
CA LEU A 511 -31.05 14.17 8.98
C LEU A 511 -30.89 14.80 10.38
N ILE A 512 -30.58 13.97 11.36
CA ILE A 512 -30.41 14.38 12.75
C ILE A 512 -28.93 14.43 13.11
N LYS A 513 -28.37 15.64 13.22
CA LYS A 513 -27.01 15.85 13.69
C LYS A 513 -26.85 15.36 15.12
N GLN A 514 -25.85 14.56 15.38
CA GLN A 514 -25.52 14.05 16.71
C GLN A 514 -24.48 14.95 17.39
N PRO A 515 -24.38 14.91 18.73
CA PRO A 515 -23.25 15.50 19.44
C PRO A 515 -21.92 14.95 18.91
N VAL A 516 -20.94 15.84 18.79
CA VAL A 516 -19.60 15.44 18.35
C VAL A 516 -18.96 14.53 19.41
N VAL A 517 -18.47 13.36 18.97
CA VAL A 517 -17.83 12.40 19.86
C VAL A 517 -16.34 12.36 19.54
N TYR A 518 -15.53 12.58 20.59
CA TYR A 518 -14.11 12.38 20.51
C TYR A 518 -13.79 10.92 20.86
N GLY A 519 -13.17 10.20 19.94
CA GLY A 519 -12.82 8.79 20.08
C GLY A 519 -11.37 8.50 19.73
N ALA A 520 -10.86 7.40 20.23
CA ALA A 520 -9.65 6.81 19.72
C ALA A 520 -10.00 6.02 18.45
N THR A 521 -9.14 6.09 17.46
CA THR A 521 -9.15 5.16 16.33
C THR A 521 -8.07 4.12 16.50
N VAL A 522 -8.04 3.17 15.56
CA VAL A 522 -6.93 2.26 15.39
C VAL A 522 -5.61 3.04 15.36
N GLU A 523 -4.59 2.57 16.06
CA GLU A 523 -3.22 3.11 16.08
C GLU A 523 -3.08 4.53 16.66
N ASP A 524 -3.66 4.79 17.83
CA ASP A 524 -3.48 6.02 18.60
C ASP A 524 -3.90 7.33 17.94
N ASN A 525 -4.35 7.31 16.69
CA ASN A 525 -4.88 8.52 16.05
C ASN A 525 -6.25 8.89 16.62
N ARG A 526 -6.30 10.07 17.22
CA ARG A 526 -7.54 10.59 17.83
C ARG A 526 -8.35 11.33 16.80
N VAL A 527 -9.58 10.86 16.56
CA VAL A 527 -10.53 11.51 15.64
C VAL A 527 -11.74 12.05 16.37
N TYR A 528 -12.37 13.01 15.74
CA TYR A 528 -13.71 13.50 16.11
C TYR A 528 -14.72 12.89 15.14
N ASN A 529 -15.71 12.15 15.69
CA ASN A 529 -16.83 11.66 14.89
C ASN A 529 -17.92 12.71 14.85
N VAL A 530 -18.22 13.20 13.64
CA VAL A 530 -19.35 14.10 13.35
C VAL A 530 -20.37 13.27 12.59
N SER A 531 -21.53 13.02 13.21
CA SER A 531 -22.50 12.07 12.69
C SER A 531 -23.86 12.69 12.43
N TYR A 532 -24.55 12.20 11.38
CA TYR A 532 -25.91 12.54 11.00
C TYR A 532 -26.71 11.26 10.82
N VAL A 533 -27.71 11.05 11.66
CA VAL A 533 -28.57 9.86 11.65
C VAL A 533 -29.71 10.05 10.64
N VAL A 534 -30.01 9.03 9.88
CA VAL A 534 -31.21 8.94 9.05
C VAL A 534 -32.36 8.46 9.95
N PRO A 535 -33.41 9.27 10.19
CA PRO A 535 -34.53 8.85 11.03
C PRO A 535 -35.27 7.63 10.44
N SER A 536 -35.83 6.78 11.29
CA SER A 536 -36.59 5.59 10.87
C SER A 536 -37.82 5.87 10.00
N ASN A 537 -38.33 7.10 10.04
CA ASN A 537 -39.46 7.55 9.22
C ASN A 537 -39.03 8.45 8.05
N PHE A 538 -37.76 8.42 7.69
CA PHE A 538 -37.23 9.24 6.60
C PHE A 538 -37.85 8.79 5.26
N THR A 539 -38.28 9.77 4.47
CA THR A 539 -38.84 9.53 3.14
C THR A 539 -37.94 10.09 2.05
N GLY A 540 -37.71 9.29 1.02
CA GLY A 540 -36.82 9.63 -0.07
C GLY A 540 -35.38 9.14 0.15
N THR A 541 -34.45 9.66 -0.64
CA THR A 541 -33.02 9.32 -0.56
C THR A 541 -32.29 10.25 0.41
N PRO A 542 -31.73 9.72 1.51
CA PRO A 542 -30.96 10.54 2.43
C PRO A 542 -29.74 11.13 1.72
N LYS A 543 -29.57 12.45 1.89
CA LYS A 543 -28.48 13.20 1.25
C LYS A 543 -27.86 14.19 2.22
N ILE A 544 -26.53 14.31 2.14
CA ILE A 544 -25.77 15.40 2.77
C ILE A 544 -24.91 16.07 1.72
N SER A 545 -24.84 17.39 1.74
CA SER A 545 -24.07 18.18 0.80
C SER A 545 -23.22 19.20 1.55
N PHE A 546 -22.01 19.40 1.06
CA PHE A 546 -21.03 20.33 1.59
C PHE A 546 -20.62 21.34 0.53
N LYS A 547 -20.52 22.60 0.91
CA LYS A 547 -19.86 23.65 0.13
C LYS A 547 -18.72 24.21 0.93
N PHE A 548 -17.57 24.30 0.29
CA PHE A 548 -16.32 24.69 0.95
C PHE A 548 -15.81 26.02 0.44
N LYS A 549 -15.13 26.75 1.33
CA LYS A 549 -14.34 27.92 0.98
C LYS A 549 -13.08 27.89 1.84
N TYR A 550 -11.93 27.77 1.19
CA TYR A 550 -10.65 27.91 1.90
C TYR A 550 -10.48 29.36 2.38
N SER A 551 -10.16 29.55 3.67
CA SER A 551 -10.22 30.86 4.35
C SER A 551 -8.89 31.34 4.93
N CYS A 552 -7.77 30.57 4.72
CA CYS A 552 -6.44 31.02 5.07
C CYS A 552 -5.64 31.51 3.87
#